data_54e4307bc5c17b7b2d82c425ac8df9aa
#
_entry.id   54e4307bc5c17b7b2d82c425ac8df9aa
#
_cell.length_a   1.000
_cell.length_b   1.000
_cell.length_c   1.000
_cell.angle_alpha   90.00
_cell.angle_beta   90.00
_cell.angle_gamma   90.00
#
_symmetry.space_group_name_H-M   'P 1'
#
loop_
_entity.id
_entity.type
_entity.pdbx_description
1 polymer ?
#
loop_
_entity_poly.entity_id
_entity_poly.type
_entity_poly.pdbx_seq_one_letter_code
_entity_poly.pdbx_strand_id
1 'polypeptide(L)'
;RGNANKILVRFLLEQCAKTDLRLCDIQAGGLHNAIPREAHAIVVTPSERVTALIGDLCEFGTRIKEEFSSTEPDVMFLASETNLPSDSLTRTQTERILKSLSVVHNGIFAMSQDIDDLVETSSNLANIKREGNQIIVNTSQRSSVASNLTYMAEVVRAAFELGGAKCVTNEGYPGWKVNPKSEIVKVAVASYKRLFKKEPKVRAIHAGLECGLFSEKYPNLDMVSFGP
;
A
#
# COMPACT_ATOMS: atom_id res chain seq x y z
N ARG A 1 5.77 6.39 -6.15
CA ARG A 1 6.03 6.75 -4.75
C ARG A 1 6.46 5.53 -3.95
N GLY A 2 7.42 5.74 -3.04
CA GLY A 2 7.85 4.74 -2.08
C GLY A 2 6.74 4.43 -1.05
N ASN A 3 6.66 3.17 -0.62
CA ASN A 3 5.84 2.76 0.51
C ASN A 3 6.77 2.51 1.69
N ALA A 4 6.68 3.33 2.75
CA ALA A 4 7.59 3.26 3.89
C ALA A 4 7.55 1.89 4.59
N ASN A 5 6.38 1.22 4.64
CA ASN A 5 6.26 -0.12 5.21
C ASN A 5 7.10 -1.14 4.44
N LYS A 6 7.05 -1.10 3.10
CA LYS A 6 7.83 -2.00 2.24
C LYS A 6 9.33 -1.74 2.35
N ILE A 7 9.72 -0.47 2.45
CA ILE A 7 11.12 -0.07 2.61
C ILE A 7 11.67 -0.54 3.96
N LEU A 8 10.92 -0.32 5.06
CA LEU A 8 11.30 -0.82 6.38
C LEU A 8 11.41 -2.34 6.40
N VAL A 9 10.41 -3.05 5.88
CA VAL A 9 10.41 -4.53 5.80
C VAL A 9 11.61 -5.06 5.02
N ARG A 10 11.96 -4.41 3.90
CA ARG A 10 13.13 -4.77 3.09
C ARG A 10 14.41 -4.67 3.91
N PHE A 11 14.63 -3.56 4.63
CA PHE A 11 15.79 -3.40 5.50
C PHE A 11 15.85 -4.48 6.60
N LEU A 12 14.75 -4.65 7.33
CA LEU A 12 14.71 -5.63 8.43
C LEU A 12 14.95 -7.06 7.94
N LEU A 13 14.42 -7.42 6.77
CA LEU A 13 14.63 -8.74 6.19
C LEU A 13 16.10 -8.95 5.76
N GLU A 14 16.75 -7.92 5.19
CA GLU A 14 18.19 -7.95 4.90
C GLU A 14 19.01 -8.16 6.18
N GLN A 15 18.61 -7.53 7.29
CA GLN A 15 19.31 -7.69 8.57
C GLN A 15 19.06 -9.05 9.23
N CYS A 16 17.87 -9.63 9.11
CA CYS A 16 17.62 -11.00 9.58
C CYS A 16 18.54 -12.04 8.93
N ALA A 17 19.00 -11.81 7.72
CA ALA A 17 19.96 -12.68 7.04
C ALA A 17 21.39 -12.55 7.60
N LYS A 18 21.72 -11.43 8.25
CA LYS A 18 23.07 -11.13 8.75
C LYS A 18 23.23 -11.42 10.24
N THR A 19 22.13 -11.38 11.02
CA THR A 19 22.23 -11.48 12.50
C THR A 19 20.94 -12.05 13.11
N ASP A 20 20.97 -12.38 14.41
CA ASP A 20 19.79 -12.70 15.21
C ASP A 20 19.02 -11.40 15.54
N LEU A 21 18.31 -10.88 14.54
CA LEU A 21 17.44 -9.75 14.71
C LEU A 21 16.02 -10.22 15.08
N ARG A 22 15.46 -9.63 16.14
CA ARG A 22 14.09 -9.93 16.61
C ARG A 22 13.27 -8.66 16.70
N LEU A 23 12.06 -8.71 16.19
CA LEU A 23 11.11 -7.61 16.23
C LEU A 23 10.45 -7.50 17.60
N CYS A 24 10.50 -6.30 18.20
CA CYS A 24 9.83 -6.00 19.47
C CYS A 24 8.56 -5.21 19.25
N ASP A 25 8.61 -4.18 18.40
CA ASP A 25 7.46 -3.37 18.06
C ASP A 25 7.53 -2.92 16.60
N ILE A 26 6.38 -2.64 16.03
CA ILE A 26 6.25 -2.06 14.70
C ILE A 26 5.03 -1.16 14.64
N GLN A 27 5.24 0.09 14.19
CA GLN A 27 4.21 1.08 13.96
C GLN A 27 4.49 1.71 12.59
N ALA A 28 3.76 1.32 11.58
CA ALA A 28 4.13 1.64 10.21
C ALA A 28 2.89 1.98 9.38
N GLY A 29 2.87 3.16 8.78
CA GLY A 29 1.72 3.73 8.08
C GLY A 29 0.61 4.17 9.03
N GLY A 30 -0.43 4.76 8.46
CA GLY A 30 -1.56 5.32 9.22
C GLY A 30 -2.89 5.07 8.52
N LEU A 31 -3.21 5.88 7.51
CA LEU A 31 -4.49 5.82 6.82
C LEU A 31 -4.57 4.61 5.86
N HIS A 32 -5.70 3.92 5.86
CA HIS A 32 -5.93 2.75 5.01
C HIS A 32 -5.92 3.08 3.49
N ASN A 33 -6.24 4.31 3.13
CA ASN A 33 -6.36 4.79 1.75
C ASN A 33 -5.19 5.65 1.26
N ALA A 34 -4.11 5.74 2.05
CA ALA A 34 -2.91 6.50 1.69
C ALA A 34 -1.69 5.57 1.60
N ILE A 35 -0.75 5.92 0.73
CA ILE A 35 0.57 5.27 0.70
C ILE A 35 1.33 5.68 1.97
N PRO A 36 1.83 4.74 2.77
CA PRO A 36 2.59 5.02 3.99
C PRO A 36 3.80 5.94 3.75
N ARG A 37 3.89 7.00 4.54
CA ARG A 37 5.03 7.94 4.50
C ARG A 37 6.06 7.67 5.57
N GLU A 38 5.64 7.02 6.66
CA GLU A 38 6.45 6.76 7.84
C GLU A 38 6.31 5.30 8.26
N ALA A 39 7.39 4.74 8.78
CA ALA A 39 7.42 3.41 9.34
C ALA A 39 8.49 3.32 10.41
N HIS A 40 8.14 2.79 11.58
CA HIS A 40 9.01 2.63 12.72
C HIS A 40 9.00 1.19 13.21
N ALA A 41 10.16 0.71 13.66
CA ALA A 41 10.25 -0.58 14.34
C ALA A 41 11.24 -0.49 15.50
N ILE A 42 10.98 -1.24 16.56
CA ILE A 42 11.93 -1.52 17.63
C ILE A 42 12.39 -2.97 17.45
N VAL A 43 13.69 -3.16 17.41
CA VAL A 43 14.31 -4.47 17.23
C VAL A 43 15.37 -4.69 18.31
N VAL A 44 15.61 -5.96 18.65
CA VAL A 44 16.78 -6.37 19.42
C VAL A 44 17.72 -7.17 18.52
N THR A 45 19.02 -7.00 18.74
CA THR A 45 20.11 -7.69 18.07
C THR A 45 21.25 -7.90 19.08
N PRO A 46 22.17 -8.84 18.87
CA PRO A 46 23.35 -8.96 19.73
C PRO A 46 24.10 -7.63 19.85
N SER A 47 24.60 -7.30 21.05
CA SER A 47 25.22 -6.01 21.36
C SER A 47 26.38 -5.64 20.44
N GLU A 48 27.18 -6.63 20.05
CA GLU A 48 28.29 -6.47 19.10
C GLU A 48 27.84 -6.12 17.67
N ARG A 49 26.56 -6.26 17.37
CA ARG A 49 25.98 -5.95 16.05
C ARG A 49 25.31 -4.59 15.96
N VAL A 50 25.09 -3.90 17.06
CA VAL A 50 24.33 -2.63 17.11
C VAL A 50 24.97 -1.57 16.22
N THR A 51 26.27 -1.32 16.37
CA THR A 51 26.99 -0.33 15.56
C THR A 51 26.94 -0.67 14.07
N ALA A 52 27.11 -1.95 13.74
CA ALA A 52 27.05 -2.40 12.36
C ALA A 52 25.64 -2.28 11.77
N LEU A 53 24.59 -2.53 12.55
CA LEU A 53 23.19 -2.34 12.14
C LEU A 53 22.91 -0.88 11.77
N ILE A 54 23.40 0.07 12.55
CA ILE A 54 23.28 1.50 12.27
C ILE A 54 24.03 1.87 10.98
N GLY A 55 25.24 1.35 10.78
CA GLY A 55 26.00 1.52 9.55
C GLY A 55 25.28 0.94 8.33
N ASP A 56 24.78 -0.28 8.44
CA ASP A 56 23.98 -0.93 7.39
C ASP A 56 22.75 -0.10 7.01
N LEU A 57 22.11 0.60 7.98
CA LEU A 57 20.97 1.50 7.68
C LEU A 57 21.41 2.72 6.86
N CYS A 58 22.56 3.28 7.13
CA CYS A 58 23.10 4.40 6.36
C CYS A 58 23.36 3.99 4.90
N GLU A 59 23.99 2.84 4.69
CA GLU A 59 24.25 2.29 3.34
C GLU A 59 22.93 1.95 2.62
N PHE A 60 21.99 1.32 3.31
CA PHE A 60 20.65 1.05 2.79
C PHE A 60 19.95 2.34 2.41
N GLY A 61 20.01 3.36 3.27
CA GLY A 61 19.42 4.68 3.02
C GLY A 61 19.97 5.34 1.76
N THR A 62 21.27 5.22 1.49
CA THR A 62 21.88 5.71 0.25
C THR A 62 21.30 5.02 -0.98
N ARG A 63 21.21 3.69 -0.96
CA ARG A 63 20.60 2.91 -2.06
C ARG A 63 19.14 3.31 -2.33
N ILE A 64 18.34 3.47 -1.27
CA ILE A 64 16.93 3.86 -1.41
C ILE A 64 16.79 5.29 -1.95
N LYS A 65 17.64 6.23 -1.52
CA LYS A 65 17.66 7.58 -2.08
C LYS A 65 17.96 7.60 -3.57
N GLU A 66 18.85 6.75 -4.03
CA GLU A 66 19.13 6.60 -5.46
C GLU A 66 17.92 6.00 -6.21
N GLU A 67 17.30 4.92 -5.69
CA GLU A 67 16.13 4.27 -6.28
C GLU A 67 14.92 5.22 -6.40
N PHE A 68 14.73 6.12 -5.44
CA PHE A 68 13.59 7.05 -5.40
C PHE A 68 13.96 8.51 -5.66
N SER A 69 15.13 8.80 -6.23
CA SER A 69 15.65 10.16 -6.40
C SER A 69 14.70 11.11 -7.11
N SER A 70 13.92 10.62 -8.08
CA SER A 70 12.96 11.43 -8.84
C SER A 70 11.60 11.62 -8.15
N THR A 71 11.26 10.80 -7.17
CA THR A 71 9.90 10.78 -6.56
C THR A 71 9.89 11.09 -5.07
N GLU A 72 10.95 10.75 -4.34
CA GLU A 72 11.10 10.93 -2.89
C GLU A 72 12.53 11.39 -2.55
N PRO A 73 12.98 12.57 -3.05
CA PRO A 73 14.36 13.03 -2.84
C PRO A 73 14.71 13.25 -1.37
N ASP A 74 13.72 13.56 -0.54
CA ASP A 74 13.89 13.91 0.88
C ASP A 74 13.67 12.72 1.83
N VAL A 75 13.70 11.47 1.32
CA VAL A 75 13.55 10.29 2.19
C VAL A 75 14.66 10.23 3.23
N MET A 76 14.29 10.00 4.50
CA MET A 76 15.21 9.94 5.64
C MET A 76 15.17 8.60 6.32
N PHE A 77 16.34 8.19 6.84
CA PHE A 77 16.51 6.98 7.64
C PHE A 77 17.21 7.34 8.94
N LEU A 78 16.61 6.95 10.04
CA LEU A 78 17.14 7.24 11.37
C LEU A 78 17.14 5.97 12.21
N ALA A 79 18.19 5.77 12.98
CA ALA A 79 18.25 4.74 14.01
C ALA A 79 18.90 5.31 15.26
N SER A 80 18.42 4.88 16.41
CA SER A 80 18.99 5.20 17.70
C SER A 80 18.80 4.03 18.66
N GLU A 81 19.71 3.89 19.60
CA GLU A 81 19.54 2.97 20.72
C GLU A 81 18.40 3.43 21.63
N THR A 82 17.66 2.50 22.18
CA THR A 82 16.59 2.74 23.14
C THR A 82 16.70 1.75 24.31
N ASN A 83 15.89 1.94 25.34
CA ASN A 83 15.79 1.00 26.44
C ASN A 83 15.43 -0.38 25.95
N LEU A 84 16.03 -1.42 26.56
CA LEU A 84 15.74 -2.80 26.21
C LEU A 84 14.23 -3.10 26.42
N PRO A 85 13.49 -3.51 25.38
CA PRO A 85 12.10 -3.88 25.52
C PRO A 85 11.90 -5.07 26.44
N SER A 86 10.75 -5.15 27.09
CA SER A 86 10.41 -6.25 28.03
C SER A 86 10.20 -7.58 27.30
N ASP A 87 9.82 -7.54 26.00
CA ASP A 87 9.60 -8.73 25.20
C ASP A 87 9.97 -8.51 23.72
N SER A 88 10.17 -9.60 23.03
CA SER A 88 10.41 -9.63 21.58
C SER A 88 9.79 -10.87 20.96
N LEU A 89 9.47 -10.80 19.69
CA LEU A 89 9.17 -11.99 18.92
C LEU A 89 10.41 -12.89 18.83
N THR A 90 10.21 -14.19 18.67
CA THR A 90 11.32 -15.08 18.34
C THR A 90 11.87 -14.75 16.95
N ARG A 91 13.11 -15.14 16.67
CA ARG A 91 13.71 -15.02 15.33
C ARG A 91 12.81 -15.63 14.25
N THR A 92 12.31 -16.84 14.47
CA THR A 92 11.44 -17.53 13.51
C THR A 92 10.14 -16.77 13.24
N GLN A 93 9.52 -16.20 14.28
CA GLN A 93 8.31 -15.37 14.13
C GLN A 93 8.64 -14.08 13.36
N THR A 94 9.73 -13.41 13.72
CA THR A 94 10.21 -12.20 13.04
C THR A 94 10.43 -12.45 11.55
N GLU A 95 11.21 -13.46 11.20
CA GLU A 95 11.48 -13.81 9.80
C GLU A 95 10.20 -14.15 9.03
N ARG A 96 9.30 -14.94 9.63
CA ARG A 96 8.03 -15.33 9.00
C ARG A 96 7.16 -14.12 8.68
N ILE A 97 6.99 -13.20 9.65
CA ILE A 97 6.22 -11.98 9.47
C ILE A 97 6.85 -11.10 8.39
N LEU A 98 8.16 -10.84 8.46
CA LEU A 98 8.85 -10.00 7.48
C LEU A 98 8.80 -10.60 6.07
N LYS A 99 8.91 -11.92 5.92
CA LYS A 99 8.76 -12.62 4.63
C LYS A 99 7.35 -12.44 4.07
N SER A 100 6.30 -12.61 4.88
CA SER A 100 4.90 -12.38 4.45
C SER A 100 4.69 -10.94 4.01
N LEU A 101 5.16 -9.97 4.80
CA LEU A 101 5.08 -8.55 4.46
C LEU A 101 5.90 -8.18 3.21
N SER A 102 6.98 -8.90 2.94
CA SER A 102 7.80 -8.71 1.74
C SER A 102 7.11 -9.23 0.48
N VAL A 103 6.49 -10.41 0.56
CA VAL A 103 5.84 -11.09 -0.58
C VAL A 103 4.50 -10.44 -0.95
N VAL A 104 3.75 -9.93 0.03
CA VAL A 104 2.44 -9.32 -0.26
C VAL A 104 2.55 -8.23 -1.31
N HIS A 105 1.71 -8.28 -2.33
CA HIS A 105 1.73 -7.31 -3.42
C HIS A 105 1.43 -5.89 -2.93
N ASN A 106 2.19 -4.92 -3.42
CA ASN A 106 1.98 -3.50 -3.17
C ASN A 106 2.30 -2.69 -4.43
N GLY A 107 1.41 -1.79 -4.80
CA GLY A 107 1.52 -0.97 -6.01
C GLY A 107 0.53 -1.36 -7.09
N ILE A 108 0.86 -1.05 -8.33
CA ILE A 108 0.05 -1.37 -9.50
C ILE A 108 0.11 -2.87 -9.77
N PHE A 109 -1.05 -3.49 -9.93
CA PHE A 109 -1.19 -4.88 -10.31
C PHE A 109 -1.54 -5.02 -11.80
N ALA A 110 -2.46 -4.18 -12.29
CA ALA A 110 -2.85 -4.15 -13.70
C ALA A 110 -3.13 -2.72 -14.16
N MET A 111 -2.82 -2.46 -15.43
CA MET A 111 -3.21 -1.25 -16.14
C MET A 111 -4.49 -1.51 -16.93
N SER A 112 -5.27 -0.46 -17.17
CA SER A 112 -6.48 -0.53 -17.99
C SER A 112 -6.15 -0.97 -19.42
N GLN A 113 -6.99 -1.86 -19.97
CA GLN A 113 -6.89 -2.28 -21.38
C GLN A 113 -7.63 -1.30 -22.31
N ASP A 114 -8.47 -0.44 -21.74
CA ASP A 114 -9.37 0.45 -22.49
C ASP A 114 -8.89 1.91 -22.50
N ILE A 115 -8.02 2.30 -21.55
CA ILE A 115 -7.60 3.69 -21.35
C ILE A 115 -6.11 3.71 -21.01
N ASP A 116 -5.34 4.40 -21.84
CA ASP A 116 -3.91 4.59 -21.64
C ASP A 116 -3.62 5.31 -20.31
N ASP A 117 -2.52 4.94 -19.67
CA ASP A 117 -2.01 5.51 -18.41
C ASP A 117 -2.98 5.41 -17.21
N LEU A 118 -4.08 4.67 -17.33
CA LEU A 118 -4.98 4.44 -16.21
C LEU A 118 -4.63 3.14 -15.49
N VAL A 119 -4.41 3.24 -14.18
CA VAL A 119 -4.32 2.05 -13.31
C VAL A 119 -5.71 1.42 -13.20
N GLU A 120 -5.81 0.13 -13.50
CA GLU A 120 -7.03 -0.65 -13.33
C GLU A 120 -7.11 -1.24 -11.92
N THR A 121 -6.04 -1.95 -11.51
CA THR A 121 -5.99 -2.69 -10.25
C THR A 121 -4.72 -2.36 -9.49
N SER A 122 -4.84 -2.12 -8.20
CA SER A 122 -3.72 -1.85 -7.30
C SER A 122 -3.96 -2.39 -5.90
N SER A 123 -2.87 -2.59 -5.16
CA SER A 123 -2.88 -2.94 -3.74
C SER A 123 -1.98 -2.00 -2.95
N ASN A 124 -2.35 -1.71 -1.72
CA ASN A 124 -1.57 -0.90 -0.79
C ASN A 124 -1.40 -1.62 0.55
N LEU A 125 -0.16 -1.85 0.96
CA LEU A 125 0.19 -2.25 2.32
C LEU A 125 0.09 -1.00 3.21
N ALA A 126 -1.10 -0.76 3.76
CA ALA A 126 -1.49 0.53 4.33
C ALA A 126 -0.94 0.78 5.72
N ASN A 127 -1.10 -0.17 6.62
CA ASN A 127 -0.48 -0.05 7.94
C ASN A 127 -0.14 -1.42 8.55
N ILE A 128 0.82 -1.37 9.47
CA ILE A 128 1.27 -2.51 10.26
C ILE A 128 1.42 -2.00 11.69
N LYS A 129 0.86 -2.69 12.66
CA LYS A 129 1.03 -2.35 14.07
C LYS A 129 1.10 -3.59 14.94
N ARG A 130 1.85 -3.50 16.04
CA ARG A 130 1.79 -4.48 17.10
C ARG A 130 0.75 -4.08 18.13
N GLU A 131 -0.14 -4.98 18.48
CA GLU A 131 -1.10 -4.85 19.58
C GLU A 131 -0.99 -6.08 20.48
N GLY A 132 -0.36 -5.90 21.63
CA GLY A 132 -0.04 -7.01 22.54
C GLY A 132 0.78 -8.10 21.85
N ASN A 133 0.24 -9.31 21.75
CA ASN A 133 0.90 -10.45 21.12
C ASN A 133 0.55 -10.63 19.63
N GLN A 134 -0.10 -9.66 19.03
CA GLN A 134 -0.53 -9.74 17.62
C GLN A 134 0.14 -8.67 16.79
N ILE A 135 0.46 -9.02 15.54
CA ILE A 135 0.77 -8.05 14.49
C ILE A 135 -0.48 -7.92 13.61
N ILE A 136 -1.03 -6.73 13.58
CA ILE A 136 -2.21 -6.38 12.76
C ILE A 136 -1.73 -5.68 11.51
N VAL A 137 -2.18 -6.17 10.36
CA VAL A 137 -1.82 -5.61 9.06
C VAL A 137 -3.09 -5.25 8.31
N ASN A 138 -3.17 -4.02 7.84
CA ASN A 138 -4.25 -3.58 6.97
C ASN A 138 -3.72 -3.31 5.55
N THR A 139 -4.43 -3.85 4.59
CA THR A 139 -4.18 -3.63 3.17
C THR A 139 -5.44 -3.08 2.51
N SER A 140 -5.27 -2.37 1.41
CA SER A 140 -6.39 -1.83 0.63
C SER A 140 -6.19 -2.17 -0.84
N GLN A 141 -7.13 -2.91 -1.41
CA GLN A 141 -7.16 -3.26 -2.83
C GLN A 141 -8.19 -2.40 -3.54
N ARG A 142 -7.87 -2.01 -4.77
CA ARG A 142 -8.75 -1.23 -5.64
C ARG A 142 -8.70 -1.76 -7.05
N SER A 143 -9.86 -1.84 -7.69
CA SER A 143 -9.96 -2.15 -9.11
C SER A 143 -11.23 -1.55 -9.69
N SER A 144 -11.18 -1.17 -10.97
CA SER A 144 -12.38 -0.86 -11.76
C SER A 144 -13.03 -2.12 -12.33
N VAL A 145 -12.40 -3.29 -12.20
CA VAL A 145 -12.87 -4.60 -12.68
C VAL A 145 -13.12 -5.51 -11.48
N ALA A 146 -14.38 -5.90 -11.26
CA ALA A 146 -14.78 -6.65 -10.06
C ALA A 146 -14.04 -8.00 -9.92
N SER A 147 -13.86 -8.75 -11.00
CA SER A 147 -13.12 -10.02 -10.96
C SER A 147 -11.66 -9.83 -10.58
N ASN A 148 -11.00 -8.77 -11.04
CA ASN A 148 -9.63 -8.45 -10.68
C ASN A 148 -9.50 -7.96 -9.24
N LEU A 149 -10.53 -7.25 -8.72
CA LEU A 149 -10.57 -6.88 -7.31
C LEU A 149 -10.60 -8.12 -6.42
N THR A 150 -11.49 -9.07 -6.73
CA THR A 150 -11.58 -10.35 -6.01
C THR A 150 -10.26 -11.13 -6.10
N TYR A 151 -9.70 -11.25 -7.30
CA TYR A 151 -8.42 -11.97 -7.51
C TYR A 151 -7.28 -11.31 -6.72
N MET A 152 -7.16 -9.98 -6.74
CA MET A 152 -6.11 -9.28 -5.99
C MET A 152 -6.29 -9.47 -4.46
N ALA A 153 -7.52 -9.48 -3.96
CA ALA A 153 -7.80 -9.77 -2.55
C ALA A 153 -7.36 -11.19 -2.18
N GLU A 154 -7.62 -12.18 -3.04
CA GLU A 154 -7.17 -13.56 -2.82
C GLU A 154 -5.63 -13.70 -2.88
N VAL A 155 -4.94 -13.00 -3.78
CA VAL A 155 -3.47 -12.96 -3.83
C VAL A 155 -2.89 -12.43 -2.52
N VAL A 156 -3.46 -11.34 -1.99
CA VAL A 156 -3.03 -10.76 -0.71
C VAL A 156 -3.32 -11.71 0.44
N ARG A 157 -4.51 -12.32 0.47
CA ARG A 157 -4.88 -13.33 1.46
C ARG A 157 -3.90 -14.49 1.47
N ALA A 158 -3.65 -15.09 0.31
CA ALA A 158 -2.74 -16.22 0.15
C ALA A 158 -1.32 -15.91 0.67
N ALA A 159 -0.80 -14.71 0.38
CA ALA A 159 0.51 -14.28 0.85
C ALA A 159 0.60 -14.25 2.40
N PHE A 160 -0.45 -13.81 3.08
CA PHE A 160 -0.50 -13.78 4.54
C PHE A 160 -0.79 -15.16 5.15
N GLU A 161 -1.68 -15.95 4.55
CA GLU A 161 -2.01 -17.30 5.03
C GLU A 161 -0.83 -18.26 4.92
N LEU A 162 0.00 -18.17 3.87
CA LEU A 162 1.28 -18.88 3.78
C LEU A 162 2.21 -18.54 4.93
N GLY A 163 2.13 -17.33 5.47
CA GLY A 163 2.83 -16.90 6.69
C GLY A 163 2.13 -17.31 7.99
N GLY A 164 0.98 -18.01 7.92
CA GLY A 164 0.21 -18.46 9.08
C GLY A 164 -0.66 -17.36 9.71
N ALA A 165 -0.95 -16.28 9.00
CA ALA A 165 -1.86 -15.24 9.47
C ALA A 165 -3.33 -15.64 9.28
N LYS A 166 -4.22 -15.05 10.09
CA LYS A 166 -5.66 -15.07 9.86
C LYS A 166 -6.06 -13.83 9.09
N CYS A 167 -6.78 -14.01 7.98
CA CYS A 167 -7.22 -12.92 7.12
C CYS A 167 -8.73 -12.69 7.23
N VAL A 168 -9.12 -11.43 7.28
CA VAL A 168 -10.52 -10.99 7.21
C VAL A 168 -10.62 -10.01 6.06
N THR A 169 -11.57 -10.23 5.16
CA THR A 169 -11.88 -9.31 4.07
C THR A 169 -13.17 -8.58 4.42
N ASN A 170 -13.12 -7.26 4.44
CA ASN A 170 -14.30 -6.44 4.61
C ASN A 170 -14.95 -6.18 3.26
N GLU A 171 -16.25 -5.99 3.25
CA GLU A 171 -16.96 -5.47 2.08
C GLU A 171 -16.43 -4.08 1.75
N GLY A 172 -16.01 -3.90 0.51
CA GLY A 172 -15.48 -2.64 -0.01
C GLY A 172 -16.49 -1.97 -0.95
N TYR A 173 -16.07 -0.86 -1.54
CA TYR A 173 -16.83 -0.25 -2.63
C TYR A 173 -16.62 -1.05 -3.92
N PRO A 174 -17.69 -1.37 -4.66
CA PRO A 174 -17.57 -2.01 -5.97
C PRO A 174 -16.83 -1.10 -6.95
N GLY A 175 -16.13 -1.72 -7.89
CA GLY A 175 -15.49 -0.99 -8.98
C GLY A 175 -16.52 -0.27 -9.84
N TRP A 176 -16.19 0.93 -10.30
CA TRP A 176 -17.01 1.65 -11.28
C TRP A 176 -16.29 1.68 -12.62
N LYS A 177 -16.77 0.83 -13.55
CA LYS A 177 -16.18 0.73 -14.88
C LYS A 177 -16.47 2.00 -15.68
N VAL A 178 -15.42 2.56 -16.27
CA VAL A 178 -15.53 3.73 -17.15
C VAL A 178 -16.37 3.39 -18.39
N ASN A 179 -17.32 4.25 -18.74
CA ASN A 179 -18.06 4.21 -20.00
C ASN A 179 -17.48 5.24 -20.98
N PRO A 180 -16.63 4.87 -21.96
CA PRO A 180 -16.07 5.83 -22.92
C PRO A 180 -17.11 6.49 -23.82
N LYS A 181 -18.33 5.91 -23.89
CA LYS A 181 -19.45 6.40 -24.70
C LYS A 181 -20.52 7.13 -23.89
N SER A 182 -20.22 7.49 -22.65
CA SER A 182 -21.15 8.15 -21.74
C SER A 182 -21.69 9.46 -22.33
N GLU A 183 -23.02 9.56 -22.45
CA GLU A 183 -23.68 10.77 -22.92
C GLU A 183 -23.67 11.85 -21.83
N ILE A 184 -23.83 11.48 -20.55
CA ILE A 184 -23.80 12.46 -19.47
C ILE A 184 -22.44 13.15 -19.35
N VAL A 185 -21.34 12.43 -19.62
CA VAL A 185 -19.99 13.03 -19.66
C VAL A 185 -19.89 14.06 -20.78
N LYS A 186 -20.42 13.77 -21.98
CA LYS A 186 -20.44 14.75 -23.10
C LYS A 186 -21.24 16.01 -22.74
N VAL A 187 -22.42 15.84 -22.15
CA VAL A 187 -23.26 16.95 -21.69
C VAL A 187 -22.54 17.77 -20.61
N ALA A 188 -21.89 17.11 -19.65
CA ALA A 188 -21.13 17.76 -18.58
C ALA A 188 -19.97 18.58 -19.14
N VAL A 189 -19.18 18.03 -20.06
CA VAL A 189 -18.08 18.72 -20.73
C VAL A 189 -18.56 19.95 -21.50
N ALA A 190 -19.61 19.80 -22.28
CA ALA A 190 -20.20 20.91 -23.05
C ALA A 190 -20.70 22.04 -22.13
N SER A 191 -21.39 21.68 -21.04
CA SER A 191 -21.87 22.64 -20.04
C SER A 191 -20.73 23.37 -19.33
N TYR A 192 -19.67 22.65 -18.93
CA TYR A 192 -18.49 23.23 -18.30
C TYR A 192 -17.83 24.25 -19.24
N LYS A 193 -17.59 23.88 -20.50
CA LYS A 193 -17.02 24.78 -21.51
C LYS A 193 -17.87 26.03 -21.70
N ARG A 194 -19.18 25.88 -21.76
CA ARG A 194 -20.14 27.01 -21.92
C ARG A 194 -20.04 27.98 -20.74
N LEU A 195 -20.02 27.47 -19.50
CA LEU A 195 -20.06 28.27 -18.28
C LEU A 195 -18.69 28.90 -17.94
N PHE A 196 -17.61 28.11 -18.01
CA PHE A 196 -16.30 28.54 -17.52
C PHE A 196 -15.34 28.94 -18.63
N LYS A 197 -15.72 28.79 -19.92
CA LYS A 197 -14.84 29.08 -21.08
C LYS A 197 -13.49 28.35 -21.05
N LYS A 198 -13.45 27.18 -20.38
CA LYS A 198 -12.25 26.33 -20.20
C LYS A 198 -12.60 24.89 -20.56
N GLU A 199 -11.59 24.15 -21.00
CA GLU A 199 -11.70 22.70 -21.21
C GLU A 199 -11.63 21.97 -19.84
N PRO A 200 -12.63 21.15 -19.46
CA PRO A 200 -12.52 20.33 -18.27
C PRO A 200 -11.56 19.17 -18.50
N LYS A 201 -10.85 18.77 -17.47
CA LYS A 201 -10.07 17.53 -17.51
C LYS A 201 -10.96 16.34 -17.17
N VAL A 202 -11.31 15.55 -18.18
CA VAL A 202 -12.02 14.29 -17.97
C VAL A 202 -10.98 13.24 -17.61
N ARG A 203 -11.16 12.60 -16.45
CA ARG A 203 -10.26 11.54 -15.95
C ARG A 203 -11.07 10.37 -15.45
N ALA A 204 -10.54 9.19 -15.66
CA ALA A 204 -10.99 8.00 -14.98
C ALA A 204 -10.11 7.76 -13.75
N ILE A 205 -10.68 7.16 -12.71
CA ILE A 205 -9.93 6.72 -11.54
C ILE A 205 -10.35 5.29 -11.18
N HIS A 206 -9.43 4.52 -10.63
CA HIS A 206 -9.66 3.15 -10.16
C HIS A 206 -10.11 3.11 -8.70
N ALA A 207 -10.82 4.13 -8.24
CA ALA A 207 -11.38 4.19 -6.89
C ALA A 207 -12.85 3.78 -6.93
N GLY A 208 -13.29 3.03 -5.91
CA GLY A 208 -14.71 2.87 -5.63
C GLY A 208 -15.27 4.22 -5.18
N LEU A 209 -16.03 4.86 -6.06
CA LEU A 209 -16.86 6.01 -5.73
C LEU A 209 -18.27 5.54 -5.41
N GLU A 210 -19.10 6.43 -4.87
CA GLU A 210 -20.53 6.17 -4.65
C GLU A 210 -21.22 5.72 -5.93
N CYS A 211 -20.75 6.17 -7.11
CA CYS A 211 -21.21 5.70 -8.41
C CYS A 211 -21.05 4.18 -8.58
N GLY A 212 -20.06 3.53 -7.97
CA GLY A 212 -19.93 2.08 -7.96
C GLY A 212 -21.14 1.39 -7.31
N LEU A 213 -21.61 1.89 -6.17
CA LEU A 213 -22.79 1.37 -5.47
C LEU A 213 -24.07 1.56 -6.31
N PHE A 214 -24.19 2.73 -6.96
CA PHE A 214 -25.31 2.99 -7.85
C PHE A 214 -25.28 2.09 -9.09
N SER A 215 -24.10 1.81 -9.66
CA SER A 215 -24.00 0.96 -10.84
C SER A 215 -24.36 -0.51 -10.58
N GLU A 216 -24.12 -1.02 -9.38
CA GLU A 216 -24.60 -2.35 -8.98
C GLU A 216 -26.13 -2.40 -8.92
N LYS A 217 -26.74 -1.39 -8.34
CA LYS A 217 -28.19 -1.32 -8.17
C LYS A 217 -28.92 -0.94 -9.46
N TYR A 218 -28.29 -0.13 -10.29
CA TYR A 218 -28.84 0.40 -11.54
C TYR A 218 -27.83 0.25 -12.70
N PRO A 219 -27.67 -0.96 -13.26
CA PRO A 219 -26.61 -1.26 -14.23
C PRO A 219 -26.61 -0.41 -15.51
N ASN A 220 -27.75 0.18 -15.86
CA ASN A 220 -27.90 1.01 -17.06
C ASN A 220 -27.84 2.52 -16.77
N LEU A 221 -27.55 2.92 -15.54
CA LEU A 221 -27.49 4.34 -15.18
C LEU A 221 -26.17 4.94 -15.67
N ASP A 222 -26.26 5.92 -16.56
CA ASP A 222 -25.09 6.68 -17.00
C ASP A 222 -24.79 7.78 -15.98
N MET A 223 -23.54 7.81 -15.49
CA MET A 223 -23.15 8.65 -14.35
C MET A 223 -21.83 9.37 -14.60
N VAL A 224 -21.68 10.52 -13.97
CA VAL A 224 -20.43 11.27 -13.91
C VAL A 224 -20.22 11.82 -12.51
N SER A 225 -18.98 11.81 -12.05
CA SER A 225 -18.58 12.44 -10.78
C SER A 225 -17.83 13.73 -11.05
N PHE A 226 -18.12 14.76 -10.27
CA PHE A 226 -17.40 16.03 -10.31
C PHE A 226 -16.57 16.20 -9.05
N GLY A 227 -15.37 16.74 -9.20
CA GLY A 227 -14.50 17.13 -8.09
C GLY A 227 -13.79 18.44 -8.38
N PRO A 228 -13.31 19.17 -7.36
CA PRO A 228 -12.49 20.37 -7.53
C PRO A 228 -11.13 20.06 -8.17
#